data_bbe3561a66fb49ad387721d3b5be9419
#
_entry.id   bbe3561a66fb49ad387721d3b5be9419
#
_cell.length_a   1.000
_cell.length_b   1.000
_cell.length_c   1.000
_cell.angle_alpha   90.00
_cell.angle_beta   90.00
_cell.angle_gamma   90.00
#
_symmetry.space_group_name_H-M   'P 1'
#
loop_
_entity.id
_entity.type
_entity.pdbx_description
1 polymer ?
#
loop_
_entity_poly.entity_id
_entity_poly.type
_entity_poly.pdbx_seq_one_letter_code
_entity_poly.pdbx_strand_id
1 'polypeptide(L)'
;MTKQNRPILDTDDVQPVDESPTTPWSSFGKITLEPLAENTAPSQAAAKPVTLAPLAPYLQRDLAAEDQQTVAAFGESVRSDRDYPKLHLAPPVGRLNDPNGLVYDGRHYHAFYQYSPLHPERIVYWRHAISDDLTRWEDAGTALVPNTRYDSHGCYSGSGIRVPGGFEFFYTGNVKDSRNNRETYQILATAGEDAHPTRQLPPLLEGPHEGYTAHYRDPHVFERDGQWWMVIGAQKDGKKKKHRTGAVVVYTSADRRSWDFKGELNFTDPTVEGCYMYECPSLLQLRDEVTGTLRDVLIFSP
;
A
#
# COMPACT_ATOMS: atom_id res chain seq x y z
N MET A 1 17.18 49.00 7.03
CA MET A 1 16.35 47.79 6.96
C MET A 1 17.28 46.60 6.71
N THR A 2 17.64 45.91 7.77
CA THR A 2 18.68 44.88 7.81
C THR A 2 18.06 43.53 7.49
N LYS A 3 18.52 42.91 6.39
CA LYS A 3 18.19 41.52 6.03
C LYS A 3 18.89 40.57 7.01
N GLN A 4 18.15 39.85 7.83
CA GLN A 4 18.68 38.74 8.61
C GLN A 4 18.84 37.52 7.68
N ASN A 5 20.10 37.15 7.44
CA ASN A 5 20.46 35.87 6.87
C ASN A 5 20.18 34.76 7.89
N ARG A 6 19.35 33.77 7.49
CA ARG A 6 19.29 32.48 8.21
C ARG A 6 20.50 31.64 7.80
N PRO A 7 21.17 30.97 8.72
CA PRO A 7 22.26 30.07 8.37
C PRO A 7 21.74 28.86 7.59
N ILE A 8 22.40 28.56 6.49
CA ILE A 8 22.27 27.29 5.77
C ILE A 8 22.94 26.26 6.68
N LEU A 9 22.22 25.20 7.04
CA LEU A 9 22.79 24.05 7.75
C LEU A 9 23.84 23.39 6.87
N ASP A 10 25.07 23.38 7.36
CA ASP A 10 26.23 22.75 6.74
C ASP A 10 26.04 21.23 6.82
N THR A 11 26.06 20.53 5.69
CA THR A 11 25.78 19.09 5.60
C THR A 11 26.99 18.21 5.94
N ASP A 12 28.12 18.82 6.31
CA ASP A 12 29.39 18.09 6.51
C ASP A 12 29.62 17.55 7.93
N ASP A 13 28.68 17.75 8.86
CA ASP A 13 28.78 17.29 10.26
C ASP A 13 27.93 16.06 10.59
N VAL A 14 27.53 15.27 9.60
CA VAL A 14 26.87 13.97 9.89
C VAL A 14 27.95 12.95 10.21
N GLN A 15 28.24 12.76 11.49
CA GLN A 15 29.03 11.63 11.97
C GLN A 15 28.37 10.32 11.55
N PRO A 16 29.14 9.30 11.13
CA PRO A 16 28.59 7.99 10.83
C PRO A 16 27.87 7.45 12.07
N VAL A 17 26.61 7.05 11.88
CA VAL A 17 25.78 6.44 12.93
C VAL A 17 26.39 5.09 13.29
N ASP A 18 26.71 4.88 14.56
CA ASP A 18 27.15 3.62 15.11
C ASP A 18 26.07 2.54 14.86
N GLU A 19 26.38 1.57 14.01
CA GLU A 19 25.55 0.39 13.74
C GLU A 19 25.64 -0.61 14.91
N SER A 20 25.32 -0.17 16.12
CA SER A 20 25.19 -1.07 17.25
C SER A 20 23.96 -1.97 17.11
N PRO A 21 24.03 -3.25 17.51
CA PRO A 21 23.00 -4.22 17.22
C PRO A 21 21.65 -3.82 17.81
N THR A 22 20.65 -3.85 16.97
CA THR A 22 19.25 -3.60 17.28
C THR A 22 18.76 -4.50 18.41
N THR A 23 18.15 -3.91 19.42
CA THR A 23 17.46 -4.67 20.47
C THR A 23 16.30 -5.48 19.87
N PRO A 24 16.11 -6.73 20.33
CA PRO A 24 15.00 -7.57 19.83
C PRO A 24 13.64 -6.90 20.01
N TRP A 25 12.68 -7.22 19.16
CA TRP A 25 11.29 -6.75 19.20
C TRP A 25 10.63 -6.79 20.59
N SER A 26 11.05 -7.74 21.44
CA SER A 26 10.57 -7.92 22.81
C SER A 26 10.86 -6.76 23.77
N SER A 27 11.74 -5.84 23.42
CA SER A 27 12.12 -4.70 24.28
C SER A 27 11.38 -3.41 24.00
N PHE A 28 10.61 -3.32 22.90
CA PHE A 28 9.81 -2.15 22.58
C PHE A 28 8.38 -2.35 23.13
N GLY A 29 8.07 -1.66 24.19
CA GLY A 29 6.83 -1.86 24.90
C GLY A 29 5.61 -1.84 23.99
N LYS A 30 4.93 -2.98 23.90
CA LYS A 30 3.53 -3.16 23.58
C LYS A 30 3.11 -3.41 22.13
N ILE A 31 4.00 -3.56 21.16
CA ILE A 31 3.68 -4.24 19.91
C ILE A 31 4.26 -5.64 20.01
N THR A 32 3.43 -6.67 20.14
CA THR A 32 3.86 -8.06 20.19
C THR A 32 3.23 -8.84 19.04
N LEU A 33 4.02 -9.78 18.50
CA LEU A 33 3.47 -10.83 17.67
C LEU A 33 2.92 -11.91 18.63
N GLU A 34 1.62 -12.19 18.61
CA GLU A 34 1.13 -13.41 19.22
C GLU A 34 1.44 -14.58 18.28
N PRO A 35 2.29 -15.53 18.71
CA PRO A 35 2.40 -16.78 17.98
C PRO A 35 1.03 -17.46 17.98
N LEU A 36 0.58 -17.92 16.83
CA LEU A 36 -0.52 -18.86 16.78
C LEU A 36 -0.18 -20.02 17.71
N ALA A 37 -1.12 -20.42 18.56
CA ALA A 37 -0.97 -21.60 19.39
C ALA A 37 -0.42 -22.74 18.52
N GLU A 38 0.66 -23.38 18.98
CA GLU A 38 1.33 -24.49 18.28
C GLU A 38 0.33 -25.62 18.01
N ASN A 39 -0.42 -25.52 16.95
CA ASN A 39 -1.10 -26.66 16.33
C ASN A 39 -1.65 -26.19 14.98
N THR A 40 -0.87 -26.39 13.98
CA THR A 40 -1.23 -26.94 12.68
C THR A 40 -0.10 -26.63 11.71
N ALA A 41 0.49 -27.70 11.19
CA ALA A 41 1.21 -27.62 9.94
C ALA A 41 0.36 -26.83 8.92
N PRO A 42 0.96 -26.03 8.03
CA PRO A 42 0.19 -25.30 7.04
C PRO A 42 -0.63 -26.31 6.26
N SER A 43 -1.89 -26.47 6.64
CA SER A 43 -2.88 -27.05 5.79
C SER A 43 -2.96 -26.12 4.61
N GLN A 44 -2.39 -26.55 3.49
CA GLN A 44 -2.86 -26.08 2.19
C GLN A 44 -4.33 -26.54 2.14
N ALA A 45 -5.20 -25.76 2.79
CA ALA A 45 -6.63 -25.89 2.60
C ALA A 45 -6.82 -25.71 1.11
N ALA A 46 -7.16 -26.80 0.43
CA ALA A 46 -7.41 -26.83 -1.00
C ALA A 46 -8.33 -25.65 -1.29
N ALA A 47 -7.82 -24.67 -2.01
CA ALA A 47 -8.54 -23.47 -2.38
C ALA A 47 -9.89 -23.95 -2.94
N LYS A 48 -10.99 -23.53 -2.32
CA LYS A 48 -12.32 -23.84 -2.87
C LYS A 48 -12.28 -23.43 -4.32
N PRO A 49 -12.68 -24.30 -5.27
CA PRO A 49 -12.66 -23.95 -6.67
C PRO A 49 -13.43 -22.63 -6.82
N VAL A 50 -12.71 -21.56 -7.14
CA VAL A 50 -13.29 -20.27 -7.41
C VAL A 50 -14.18 -20.48 -8.61
N THR A 51 -15.48 -20.42 -8.42
CA THR A 51 -16.41 -20.35 -9.54
C THR A 51 -16.11 -19.01 -10.18
N LEU A 52 -15.34 -19.02 -11.25
CA LEU A 52 -14.91 -17.81 -11.97
C LEU A 52 -16.15 -16.99 -12.25
N ALA A 53 -16.32 -15.90 -11.53
CA ALA A 53 -17.30 -14.90 -11.90
C ALA A 53 -17.02 -14.52 -13.36
N PRO A 54 -18.05 -14.32 -14.19
CA PRO A 54 -17.82 -13.82 -15.54
C PRO A 54 -16.95 -12.57 -15.40
N LEU A 55 -15.87 -12.52 -16.19
CA LEU A 55 -14.95 -11.38 -16.20
C LEU A 55 -15.77 -10.10 -16.23
N ALA A 56 -15.50 -9.19 -15.33
CA ALA A 56 -16.25 -7.95 -15.27
C ALA A 56 -16.32 -7.32 -16.68
N PRO A 57 -17.46 -6.84 -17.13
CA PRO A 57 -17.64 -6.40 -18.53
C PRO A 57 -16.57 -5.40 -18.99
N TYR A 58 -16.01 -4.62 -18.07
CA TYR A 58 -14.96 -3.64 -18.38
C TYR A 58 -13.57 -4.26 -18.61
N LEU A 59 -13.34 -5.55 -18.31
CA LEU A 59 -12.08 -6.22 -18.70
C LEU A 59 -11.93 -6.36 -20.23
N GLN A 60 -13.00 -6.15 -20.98
CA GLN A 60 -12.97 -6.07 -22.44
C GLN A 60 -12.69 -4.65 -22.96
N ARG A 61 -12.65 -3.64 -22.08
CA ARG A 61 -12.36 -2.25 -22.41
C ARG A 61 -10.85 -2.02 -22.37
N ASP A 62 -10.36 -1.14 -23.24
CA ASP A 62 -9.01 -0.59 -23.12
C ASP A 62 -9.01 0.58 -22.14
N LEU A 63 -8.97 0.25 -20.84
CA LEU A 63 -9.05 1.23 -19.77
C LEU A 63 -7.92 2.27 -19.80
N ALA A 64 -6.74 1.90 -20.28
CA ALA A 64 -5.63 2.81 -20.41
C ALA A 64 -5.87 3.84 -21.53
N ALA A 65 -6.36 3.39 -22.68
CA ALA A 65 -6.70 4.30 -23.77
C ALA A 65 -7.88 5.20 -23.42
N GLU A 66 -8.89 4.68 -22.72
CA GLU A 66 -10.04 5.49 -22.26
C GLU A 66 -9.60 6.58 -21.26
N ASP A 67 -8.68 6.27 -20.34
CA ASP A 67 -8.12 7.25 -19.43
C ASP A 67 -7.35 8.33 -20.18
N GLN A 68 -6.47 7.95 -21.12
CA GLN A 68 -5.72 8.91 -21.94
C GLN A 68 -6.66 9.85 -22.71
N GLN A 69 -7.74 9.32 -23.30
CA GLN A 69 -8.75 10.12 -24.00
C GLN A 69 -9.48 11.08 -23.05
N THR A 70 -9.83 10.61 -21.85
CA THR A 70 -10.51 11.43 -20.84
C THR A 70 -9.61 12.57 -20.38
N VAL A 71 -8.34 12.29 -20.09
CA VAL A 71 -7.36 13.32 -19.70
C VAL A 71 -7.10 14.30 -20.85
N ALA A 72 -7.00 13.83 -22.08
CA ALA A 72 -6.83 14.70 -23.25
C ALA A 72 -8.03 15.61 -23.47
N ALA A 73 -9.24 15.11 -23.23
CA ALA A 73 -10.48 15.90 -23.42
C ALA A 73 -10.72 16.94 -22.32
N PHE A 74 -10.40 16.62 -21.07
CA PHE A 74 -10.85 17.42 -19.92
C PHE A 74 -9.71 17.95 -19.04
N GLY A 75 -8.50 17.37 -19.12
CA GLY A 75 -7.41 17.67 -18.19
C GLY A 75 -6.95 19.12 -18.21
N GLU A 76 -6.96 19.79 -19.36
CA GLU A 76 -6.59 21.21 -19.45
C GLU A 76 -7.64 22.10 -18.76
N SER A 77 -8.94 21.84 -19.01
CA SER A 77 -10.01 22.62 -18.37
C SER A 77 -10.03 22.43 -16.85
N VAL A 78 -9.74 21.22 -16.36
CA VAL A 78 -9.63 20.94 -14.91
C VAL A 78 -8.44 21.69 -14.31
N ARG A 79 -7.25 21.59 -14.92
CA ARG A 79 -6.03 22.26 -14.40
C ARG A 79 -6.09 23.78 -14.48
N SER A 80 -6.83 24.34 -15.42
CA SER A 80 -7.03 25.79 -15.57
C SER A 80 -8.09 26.37 -14.66
N ASP A 81 -8.88 25.52 -13.97
CA ASP A 81 -9.85 25.97 -12.99
C ASP A 81 -9.15 26.74 -11.86
N ARG A 82 -9.77 27.84 -11.43
CA ARG A 82 -9.18 28.71 -10.39
C ARG A 82 -9.01 27.99 -9.05
N ASP A 83 -9.84 26.99 -8.78
CA ASP A 83 -9.87 26.24 -7.52
C ASP A 83 -9.01 24.97 -7.60
N TYR A 84 -8.38 24.67 -8.77
CA TYR A 84 -7.46 23.55 -8.89
C TYR A 84 -6.21 23.77 -8.05
N PRO A 85 -5.77 22.80 -7.23
CA PRO A 85 -4.61 22.94 -6.35
C PRO A 85 -3.33 23.29 -7.13
N LYS A 86 -2.66 24.37 -6.73
CA LYS A 86 -1.35 24.80 -7.28
C LYS A 86 -0.18 24.07 -6.64
N LEU A 87 -0.39 23.55 -5.44
CA LEU A 87 0.54 22.78 -4.63
C LEU A 87 -0.12 21.46 -4.27
N HIS A 88 0.70 20.48 -3.89
CA HIS A 88 0.27 19.14 -3.52
C HIS A 88 -0.22 18.30 -4.69
N LEU A 89 -0.45 17.03 -4.39
CA LEU A 89 -0.89 16.04 -5.35
C LEU A 89 -2.38 16.21 -5.69
N ALA A 90 -2.69 16.33 -6.97
CA ALA A 90 -4.07 16.37 -7.47
C ALA A 90 -4.16 15.60 -8.79
N PRO A 91 -5.31 14.94 -9.07
CA PRO A 91 -5.48 14.19 -10.30
C PRO A 91 -5.76 15.14 -11.48
N PRO A 92 -5.39 14.78 -12.71
CA PRO A 92 -5.69 15.60 -13.88
C PRO A 92 -7.19 15.68 -14.20
N VAL A 93 -7.95 14.64 -13.85
CA VAL A 93 -9.42 14.52 -13.95
C VAL A 93 -9.91 13.53 -12.90
N GLY A 94 -11.21 13.45 -12.69
CA GLY A 94 -11.84 12.42 -11.86
C GLY A 94 -11.50 12.52 -10.38
N ARG A 95 -11.24 11.40 -9.74
CA ARG A 95 -11.07 11.29 -8.28
C ARG A 95 -9.71 10.72 -7.91
N LEU A 96 -9.01 11.38 -6.99
CA LEU A 96 -7.88 10.87 -6.24
C LEU A 96 -8.37 10.30 -4.90
N ASN A 97 -7.85 9.13 -4.52
CA ASN A 97 -8.08 8.50 -3.23
C ASN A 97 -6.72 8.29 -2.52
N ASP A 98 -6.47 7.10 -1.98
CA ASP A 98 -5.32 6.82 -1.15
C ASP A 98 -4.00 7.01 -1.92
N PRO A 99 -3.03 7.81 -1.42
CA PRO A 99 -1.65 7.73 -1.87
C PRO A 99 -1.08 6.35 -1.50
N ASN A 100 -0.30 5.77 -2.39
CA ASN A 100 0.31 4.46 -2.18
C ASN A 100 1.59 4.31 -3.02
N GLY A 101 2.31 3.20 -2.88
CA GLY A 101 3.52 2.95 -3.64
C GLY A 101 4.59 4.06 -3.52
N LEU A 102 4.66 4.75 -2.38
CA LEU A 102 5.56 5.88 -2.18
C LEU A 102 7.01 5.40 -2.16
N VAL A 103 7.84 5.92 -3.07
CA VAL A 103 9.26 5.57 -3.15
C VAL A 103 10.10 6.79 -3.53
N TYR A 104 11.38 6.75 -3.15
CA TYR A 104 12.39 7.73 -3.56
C TYR A 104 13.51 7.03 -4.33
N ASP A 105 13.84 7.54 -5.52
CA ASP A 105 14.84 6.93 -6.41
C ASP A 105 16.27 7.43 -6.17
N GLY A 106 16.46 8.34 -5.23
CA GLY A 106 17.71 9.06 -4.95
C GLY A 106 17.74 10.46 -5.58
N ARG A 107 16.74 10.79 -6.40
CA ARG A 107 16.59 12.10 -7.05
C ARG A 107 15.16 12.62 -6.96
N HIS A 108 14.18 11.78 -7.28
CA HIS A 108 12.78 12.16 -7.33
C HIS A 108 11.96 11.34 -6.32
N TYR A 109 10.91 11.97 -5.81
CA TYR A 109 9.85 11.30 -5.07
C TYR A 109 8.79 10.82 -6.04
N HIS A 110 8.43 9.55 -5.96
CA HIS A 110 7.35 8.94 -6.72
C HIS A 110 6.18 8.69 -5.80
N ALA A 111 5.02 9.18 -6.16
CA ALA A 111 3.76 8.87 -5.51
C ALA A 111 2.82 8.21 -6.50
N PHE A 112 2.38 7.04 -6.16
CA PHE A 112 1.24 6.45 -6.83
C PHE A 112 0.00 6.75 -5.99
N TYR A 113 -1.17 6.68 -6.60
CA TYR A 113 -2.42 6.88 -5.87
C TYR A 113 -3.57 6.17 -6.53
N GLN A 114 -4.55 5.79 -5.72
CA GLN A 114 -5.81 5.28 -6.22
C GLN A 114 -6.50 6.39 -7.04
N TYR A 115 -6.89 6.04 -8.24
CA TYR A 115 -7.41 6.97 -9.24
C TYR A 115 -8.64 6.39 -9.92
N SER A 116 -9.68 7.19 -10.06
CA SER A 116 -10.90 6.85 -10.79
C SER A 116 -11.21 7.95 -11.81
N PRO A 117 -10.76 7.80 -13.09
CA PRO A 117 -10.92 8.83 -14.11
C PRO A 117 -12.36 9.17 -14.44
N LEU A 118 -13.23 8.18 -14.40
CA LEU A 118 -14.63 8.27 -14.79
C LEU A 118 -15.57 8.31 -13.57
N HIS A 119 -15.14 8.94 -12.47
CA HIS A 119 -16.03 9.10 -11.32
C HIS A 119 -17.39 9.69 -11.75
N PRO A 120 -18.55 9.13 -11.32
CA PRO A 120 -18.78 8.22 -10.19
C PRO A 120 -18.59 6.72 -10.47
N GLU A 121 -18.14 6.31 -11.64
CA GLU A 121 -17.76 4.91 -11.88
C GLU A 121 -16.62 4.53 -10.92
N ARG A 122 -16.77 3.40 -10.23
CA ARG A 122 -15.84 2.99 -9.16
C ARG A 122 -14.84 1.95 -9.65
N ILE A 123 -14.18 2.20 -10.77
CA ILE A 123 -13.02 1.43 -11.21
C ILE A 123 -11.79 2.15 -10.68
N VAL A 124 -10.96 1.46 -9.93
CA VAL A 124 -9.78 2.04 -9.27
C VAL A 124 -8.51 1.62 -10.00
N TYR A 125 -7.76 2.59 -10.46
CA TYR A 125 -6.45 2.47 -11.09
C TYR A 125 -5.36 2.89 -10.10
N TRP A 126 -4.11 2.68 -10.47
CA TRP A 126 -3.00 3.45 -9.94
C TRP A 126 -2.56 4.48 -10.97
N ARG A 127 -2.49 5.72 -10.57
CA ARG A 127 -1.87 6.80 -11.32
C ARG A 127 -0.57 7.20 -10.65
N HIS A 128 0.39 7.66 -11.45
CA HIS A 128 1.74 8.01 -11.01
C HIS A 128 1.96 9.50 -11.08
N ALA A 129 2.62 10.06 -10.07
CA ALA A 129 3.10 11.42 -10.05
C ALA A 129 4.53 11.46 -9.51
N ILE A 130 5.31 12.45 -9.97
CA ILE A 130 6.73 12.63 -9.66
C ILE A 130 6.92 14.02 -9.07
N SER A 131 7.81 14.15 -8.07
CA SER A 131 8.15 15.43 -7.44
C SER A 131 9.62 15.49 -7.05
N ASP A 132 10.20 16.69 -7.16
CA ASP A 132 11.52 17.00 -6.63
C ASP A 132 11.47 17.51 -5.18
N ASP A 133 10.32 18.00 -4.72
CA ASP A 133 10.20 18.78 -3.48
C ASP A 133 9.01 18.40 -2.59
N LEU A 134 8.23 17.37 -2.95
CA LEU A 134 7.00 16.91 -2.27
C LEU A 134 5.85 17.94 -2.26
N THR A 135 6.03 19.09 -2.89
CA THR A 135 5.02 20.15 -2.94
C THR A 135 4.43 20.35 -4.33
N ARG A 136 5.26 20.22 -5.36
CA ARG A 136 4.86 20.26 -6.76
C ARG A 136 4.98 18.88 -7.37
N TRP A 137 3.91 18.45 -8.01
CA TRP A 137 3.81 17.11 -8.58
C TRP A 137 3.55 17.18 -10.08
N GLU A 138 4.34 16.45 -10.83
CA GLU A 138 4.15 16.23 -12.25
C GLU A 138 3.40 14.92 -12.47
N ASP A 139 2.38 14.97 -13.30
CA ASP A 139 1.59 13.80 -13.67
C ASP A 139 2.37 12.92 -14.64
N ALA A 140 2.71 11.71 -14.22
CA ALA A 140 3.44 10.72 -15.03
C ALA A 140 2.51 9.69 -15.71
N GLY A 141 1.19 9.87 -15.58
CA GLY A 141 0.20 9.03 -16.24
C GLY A 141 -0.27 7.84 -15.44
N THR A 142 -1.07 6.99 -16.10
CA THR A 142 -1.65 5.79 -15.48
C THR A 142 -0.61 4.68 -15.40
N ALA A 143 -0.42 4.15 -14.19
CA ALA A 143 0.57 3.14 -13.88
C ALA A 143 0.01 1.71 -13.92
N LEU A 144 -1.14 1.49 -13.29
CA LEU A 144 -1.82 0.20 -13.29
C LEU A 144 -3.30 0.38 -13.58
N VAL A 145 -3.83 -0.41 -14.50
CA VAL A 145 -5.27 -0.50 -14.74
C VAL A 145 -5.79 -1.88 -14.31
N PRO A 146 -7.00 -2.01 -13.80
CA PRO A 146 -7.54 -3.29 -13.33
C PRO A 146 -7.99 -4.17 -14.51
N ASN A 147 -7.05 -4.85 -15.15
CA ASN A 147 -7.27 -5.61 -16.39
C ASN A 147 -6.95 -7.11 -16.28
N THR A 148 -6.87 -7.64 -15.06
CA THR A 148 -6.68 -9.06 -14.82
C THR A 148 -7.82 -9.65 -14.00
N ARG A 149 -7.94 -10.98 -13.97
CA ARG A 149 -8.91 -11.67 -13.11
C ARG A 149 -8.69 -11.42 -11.62
N TYR A 150 -7.50 -11.00 -11.23
CA TYR A 150 -7.11 -10.83 -9.84
C TYR A 150 -7.32 -9.40 -9.30
N ASP A 151 -7.57 -8.45 -10.18
CA ASP A 151 -7.80 -7.04 -9.83
C ASP A 151 -8.96 -6.41 -10.60
N SER A 152 -9.83 -7.21 -11.16
CA SER A 152 -10.88 -6.78 -12.11
C SER A 152 -11.84 -5.71 -11.58
N HIS A 153 -11.88 -5.44 -10.28
CA HIS A 153 -12.70 -4.39 -9.66
C HIS A 153 -11.85 -3.33 -8.95
N GLY A 154 -10.55 -3.29 -9.24
CA GLY A 154 -9.66 -2.23 -8.81
C GLY A 154 -8.27 -2.71 -8.37
N CYS A 155 -7.28 -1.90 -8.70
CA CYS A 155 -5.96 -1.91 -8.10
C CYS A 155 -6.03 -1.09 -6.82
N TYR A 156 -6.15 -1.77 -5.67
CA TYR A 156 -6.28 -1.12 -4.36
C TYR A 156 -4.91 -0.74 -3.81
N SER A 157 -4.90 -0.15 -2.62
CA SER A 157 -3.69 0.40 -2.02
C SER A 157 -2.60 -0.62 -1.74
N GLY A 158 -1.41 -0.10 -1.55
CA GLY A 158 -0.22 -0.88 -1.25
C GLY A 158 1.02 -0.01 -1.09
N SER A 159 2.19 -0.63 -1.13
CA SER A 159 3.47 0.03 -0.90
C SER A 159 4.47 -0.22 -2.02
N GLY A 160 5.55 0.54 -2.02
CA GLY A 160 6.69 0.38 -2.90
C GLY A 160 7.99 0.26 -2.13
N ILE A 161 8.94 -0.44 -2.70
CA ILE A 161 10.33 -0.51 -2.21
C ILE A 161 11.29 -0.32 -3.37
N ARG A 162 12.46 0.29 -3.07
CA ARG A 162 13.56 0.32 -4.01
C ARG A 162 14.32 -0.99 -3.93
N VAL A 163 14.69 -1.53 -5.10
CA VAL A 163 15.51 -2.73 -5.24
C VAL A 163 16.63 -2.45 -6.25
N PRO A 164 17.69 -3.25 -6.30
CA PRO A 164 18.71 -3.12 -7.35
C PRO A 164 18.08 -3.16 -8.75
N GLY A 165 18.27 -2.09 -9.51
CA GLY A 165 17.77 -1.98 -10.88
C GLY A 165 16.32 -1.49 -11.03
N GLY A 166 15.68 -1.00 -9.94
CA GLY A 166 14.35 -0.44 -10.03
C GLY A 166 13.52 -0.55 -8.76
N PHE A 167 12.26 -0.96 -8.91
CA PHE A 167 11.28 -0.96 -7.83
C PHE A 167 10.43 -2.23 -7.81
N GLU A 168 9.97 -2.58 -6.63
CA GLU A 168 8.91 -3.57 -6.42
C GLU A 168 7.73 -2.89 -5.71
N PHE A 169 6.55 -3.11 -6.23
CA PHE A 169 5.29 -2.60 -5.69
C PHE A 169 4.42 -3.77 -5.28
N PHE A 170 3.84 -3.66 -4.11
CA PHE A 170 2.93 -4.66 -3.54
C PHE A 170 1.58 -4.01 -3.36
N TYR A 171 0.54 -4.56 -3.97
CA TYR A 171 -0.79 -3.95 -3.94
C TYR A 171 -1.89 -5.01 -3.80
N THR A 172 -3.08 -4.57 -3.44
CA THR A 172 -4.22 -5.45 -3.36
C THR A 172 -5.04 -5.40 -4.63
N GLY A 173 -5.17 -6.53 -5.29
CA GLY A 173 -6.17 -6.74 -6.33
C GLY A 173 -7.53 -7.01 -5.70
N ASN A 174 -8.53 -6.22 -6.07
CA ASN A 174 -9.90 -6.36 -5.60
C ASN A 174 -10.79 -6.94 -6.70
N VAL A 175 -11.55 -7.97 -6.34
CA VAL A 175 -12.51 -8.63 -7.22
C VAL A 175 -13.86 -8.71 -6.52
N LYS A 176 -14.95 -8.62 -7.28
CA LYS A 176 -16.31 -8.86 -6.80
C LYS A 176 -17.03 -9.80 -7.74
N ASP A 177 -17.71 -10.76 -7.17
CA ASP A 177 -18.58 -11.63 -7.94
C ASP A 177 -19.92 -10.93 -8.30
N SER A 178 -20.77 -11.61 -9.08
CA SER A 178 -22.08 -11.10 -9.47
C SER A 178 -23.04 -10.83 -8.31
N ARG A 179 -22.75 -11.37 -7.12
CA ARG A 179 -23.50 -11.15 -5.87
C ARG A 179 -22.81 -10.12 -4.97
N ASN A 180 -21.79 -9.42 -5.49
CA ASN A 180 -20.98 -8.44 -4.76
C ASN A 180 -20.18 -9.04 -3.58
N ASN A 181 -19.94 -10.35 -3.58
CA ASN A 181 -18.97 -10.93 -2.65
C ASN A 181 -17.57 -10.53 -3.08
N ARG A 182 -16.75 -10.15 -2.12
CA ARG A 182 -15.38 -9.68 -2.36
C ARG A 182 -14.39 -10.85 -2.34
N GLU A 183 -13.42 -10.79 -3.24
CA GLU A 183 -12.18 -11.55 -3.20
C GLU A 183 -11.01 -10.56 -3.23
N THR A 184 -9.92 -10.91 -2.57
CA THR A 184 -8.72 -10.06 -2.49
C THR A 184 -7.47 -10.89 -2.74
N TYR A 185 -6.52 -10.27 -3.43
CA TYR A 185 -5.26 -10.89 -3.82
C TYR A 185 -4.13 -9.91 -3.53
N GLN A 186 -3.02 -10.39 -2.96
CA GLN A 186 -1.85 -9.53 -2.84
C GLN A 186 -0.94 -9.78 -4.03
N ILE A 187 -0.64 -8.73 -4.78
CA ILE A 187 0.01 -8.82 -6.09
C ILE A 187 1.31 -8.03 -6.06
N LEU A 188 2.34 -8.62 -6.66
CA LEU A 188 3.60 -7.95 -6.93
C LEU A 188 3.55 -7.29 -8.31
N ALA A 189 4.09 -6.09 -8.42
CA ALA A 189 4.47 -5.49 -9.69
C ALA A 189 5.93 -5.02 -9.62
N THR A 190 6.67 -5.15 -10.70
CA THR A 190 8.07 -4.73 -10.79
C THR A 190 8.22 -3.63 -11.81
N ALA A 191 9.14 -2.70 -11.55
CA ALA A 191 9.47 -1.64 -12.48
C ALA A 191 10.99 -1.47 -12.57
N GLY A 192 11.46 -0.99 -13.71
CA GLY A 192 12.81 -0.47 -13.86
C GLY A 192 12.97 0.91 -13.21
N GLU A 193 14.05 1.61 -13.55
CA GLU A 193 14.33 2.96 -13.05
C GLU A 193 13.29 4.00 -13.53
N ASP A 194 12.47 3.67 -14.53
CA ASP A 194 11.35 4.48 -15.00
C ASP A 194 10.13 4.46 -14.07
N ALA A 195 10.17 3.61 -13.04
CA ALA A 195 9.10 3.39 -12.07
C ALA A 195 7.74 3.06 -12.73
N HIS A 196 7.73 2.42 -13.93
CA HIS A 196 6.51 1.99 -14.59
C HIS A 196 6.20 0.52 -14.27
N PRO A 197 5.20 0.23 -13.40
CA PRO A 197 5.01 -1.11 -12.85
C PRO A 197 4.39 -2.09 -13.85
N THR A 198 4.96 -3.29 -13.90
CA THR A 198 4.43 -4.45 -14.61
C THR A 198 4.11 -5.57 -13.63
N ARG A 199 2.88 -6.05 -13.64
CA ARG A 199 2.41 -7.13 -12.74
C ARG A 199 3.20 -8.40 -12.91
N GLN A 200 3.43 -9.06 -11.79
CA GLN A 200 3.95 -10.42 -11.72
C GLN A 200 2.80 -11.34 -11.25
N LEU A 201 2.49 -12.36 -12.06
CA LEU A 201 1.44 -13.32 -11.77
C LEU A 201 2.00 -14.75 -11.72
N PRO A 202 1.45 -15.63 -10.89
CA PRO A 202 0.25 -15.47 -10.07
C PRO A 202 0.44 -14.52 -8.89
N PRO A 203 -0.64 -14.14 -8.15
CA PRO A 203 -0.57 -13.36 -6.93
C PRO A 203 0.33 -14.00 -5.87
N LEU A 204 0.93 -13.17 -5.01
CA LEU A 204 1.72 -13.63 -3.85
C LEU A 204 0.85 -14.31 -2.80
N LEU A 205 -0.36 -13.76 -2.56
CA LEU A 205 -1.35 -14.32 -1.65
C LEU A 205 -2.71 -14.37 -2.34
N GLU A 206 -3.34 -15.54 -2.29
CA GLU A 206 -4.67 -15.78 -2.84
C GLU A 206 -5.73 -15.82 -1.71
N GLY A 207 -6.36 -14.68 -1.49
CA GLY A 207 -7.37 -14.51 -0.45
C GLY A 207 -6.79 -14.23 0.95
N PRO A 208 -7.68 -14.12 1.95
CA PRO A 208 -7.30 -13.91 3.34
C PRO A 208 -6.80 -15.20 3.99
N HIS A 209 -5.95 -15.06 5.01
CA HIS A 209 -5.65 -16.16 5.91
C HIS A 209 -6.91 -16.64 6.65
N GLU A 210 -6.92 -17.90 7.11
CA GLU A 210 -8.04 -18.46 7.89
C GLU A 210 -8.34 -17.57 9.13
N GLY A 211 -9.62 -17.37 9.41
CA GLY A 211 -10.08 -16.51 10.50
C GLY A 211 -10.34 -15.05 10.11
N TYR A 212 -10.06 -14.68 8.87
CA TYR A 212 -10.30 -13.33 8.37
C TYR A 212 -11.32 -13.31 7.23
N THR A 213 -11.96 -12.15 7.05
CA THR A 213 -12.88 -11.91 5.94
C THR A 213 -12.11 -11.44 4.71
N ALA A 214 -12.80 -11.28 3.58
CA ALA A 214 -12.22 -10.70 2.37
C ALA A 214 -11.92 -9.18 2.47
N HIS A 215 -12.13 -8.55 3.62
CA HIS A 215 -11.51 -7.27 3.94
C HIS A 215 -10.08 -7.54 4.44
N TYR A 216 -9.16 -7.65 3.47
CA TYR A 216 -7.78 -8.06 3.67
C TYR A 216 -6.93 -7.40 2.61
N ARG A 217 -6.29 -6.26 2.92
CA ARG A 217 -5.72 -5.35 1.92
C ARG A 217 -4.64 -4.42 2.43
N ASP A 218 -4.05 -3.69 1.49
CA ASP A 218 -3.13 -2.58 1.70
C ASP A 218 -1.78 -3.06 2.26
N PRO A 219 -1.04 -3.94 1.53
CA PRO A 219 0.23 -4.48 2.00
C PRO A 219 1.30 -3.38 2.10
N HIS A 220 1.93 -3.26 3.26
CA HIS A 220 3.13 -2.47 3.47
C HIS A 220 4.32 -3.39 3.68
N VAL A 221 5.29 -3.34 2.76
CA VAL A 221 6.48 -4.19 2.75
C VAL A 221 7.70 -3.38 3.12
N PHE A 222 8.54 -3.94 3.99
CA PHE A 222 9.80 -3.33 4.43
C PHE A 222 10.80 -4.41 4.82
N GLU A 223 12.08 -4.03 4.86
CA GLU A 223 13.16 -4.89 5.35
C GLU A 223 13.49 -4.53 6.80
N ARG A 224 13.73 -5.56 7.62
CA ARG A 224 14.27 -5.40 8.97
C ARG A 224 15.08 -6.63 9.36
N ASP A 225 16.26 -6.40 9.89
CA ASP A 225 17.17 -7.45 10.37
C ASP A 225 17.49 -8.54 9.32
N GLY A 226 17.62 -8.12 8.07
CA GLY A 226 17.90 -9.03 6.94
C GLY A 226 16.72 -9.90 6.52
N GLN A 227 15.53 -9.60 7.00
CA GLN A 227 14.28 -10.27 6.64
C GLN A 227 13.26 -9.28 6.09
N TRP A 228 12.48 -9.71 5.11
CA TRP A 228 11.36 -8.96 4.59
C TRP A 228 10.12 -9.19 5.42
N TRP A 229 9.40 -8.11 5.69
CA TRP A 229 8.16 -8.07 6.43
C TRP A 229 7.06 -7.48 5.58
N MET A 230 5.84 -7.99 5.73
CA MET A 230 4.64 -7.42 5.14
C MET A 230 3.57 -7.31 6.22
N VAL A 231 3.05 -6.12 6.44
CA VAL A 231 1.85 -5.91 7.25
C VAL A 231 0.67 -5.63 6.34
N ILE A 232 -0.48 -6.20 6.68
CA ILE A 232 -1.71 -6.09 5.89
C ILE A 232 -2.87 -5.74 6.83
N GLY A 233 -3.70 -4.79 6.41
CA GLY A 233 -4.96 -4.50 7.08
C GLY A 233 -5.96 -5.64 6.87
N ALA A 234 -6.57 -6.09 7.95
CA ALA A 234 -7.47 -7.25 7.95
C ALA A 234 -8.71 -7.00 8.78
N GLN A 235 -9.76 -7.76 8.52
CA GLN A 235 -10.93 -7.85 9.37
C GLN A 235 -11.08 -9.27 9.87
N LYS A 236 -11.07 -9.45 11.19
CA LYS A 236 -11.37 -10.74 11.83
C LYS A 236 -12.79 -11.19 11.49
N ASP A 237 -12.95 -12.46 11.15
CA ASP A 237 -14.28 -13.01 10.96
C ASP A 237 -14.90 -13.32 12.35
N GLY A 238 -16.10 -12.87 12.53
CA GLY A 238 -16.86 -13.08 13.77
C GLY A 238 -18.10 -13.92 13.54
N LYS A 239 -18.59 -14.59 14.57
CA LYS A 239 -19.83 -15.39 14.51
C LYS A 239 -21.03 -14.60 13.96
N LYS A 240 -21.01 -13.28 14.06
CA LYS A 240 -21.99 -12.33 13.48
C LYS A 240 -21.22 -11.11 12.97
N LYS A 241 -21.74 -10.45 11.92
CA LYS A 241 -21.13 -9.23 11.35
C LYS A 241 -20.73 -8.17 12.41
N LYS A 242 -21.56 -7.99 13.45
CA LYS A 242 -21.29 -7.03 14.53
C LYS A 242 -20.12 -7.41 15.46
N HIS A 243 -19.58 -8.61 15.31
CA HIS A 243 -18.43 -9.09 16.08
C HIS A 243 -17.14 -9.08 15.23
N ARG A 244 -17.20 -8.51 14.04
CA ARG A 244 -16.03 -8.33 13.18
C ARG A 244 -15.28 -7.10 13.63
N THR A 245 -13.98 -7.24 13.76
CA THR A 245 -13.08 -6.17 14.22
C THR A 245 -11.86 -6.09 13.32
N GLY A 246 -11.26 -4.90 13.25
CA GLY A 246 -10.02 -4.68 12.54
C GLY A 246 -8.86 -5.46 13.17
N ALA A 247 -7.88 -5.80 12.36
CA ALA A 247 -6.60 -6.37 12.74
C ALA A 247 -5.51 -5.90 11.77
N VAL A 248 -4.27 -5.96 12.20
CA VAL A 248 -3.10 -5.86 11.32
C VAL A 248 -2.36 -7.19 11.39
N VAL A 249 -2.27 -7.87 10.28
CA VAL A 249 -1.59 -9.17 10.18
C VAL A 249 -0.19 -9.02 9.64
N VAL A 250 0.67 -9.99 9.95
CA VAL A 250 2.09 -9.98 9.63
C VAL A 250 2.49 -11.22 8.87
N TYR A 251 3.26 -11.00 7.82
CA TYR A 251 3.97 -12.02 7.07
C TYR A 251 5.45 -11.72 7.05
N THR A 252 6.27 -12.75 6.88
CA THR A 252 7.70 -12.60 6.62
C THR A 252 8.11 -13.38 5.38
N SER A 253 9.22 -12.96 4.77
CA SER A 253 9.75 -13.57 3.55
C SER A 253 11.27 -13.42 3.50
N ALA A 254 11.96 -14.40 2.94
CA ALA A 254 13.38 -14.29 2.61
C ALA A 254 13.61 -13.68 1.22
N ASP A 255 12.65 -13.78 0.30
CA ASP A 255 12.81 -13.49 -1.13
C ASP A 255 11.77 -12.53 -1.71
N ARG A 256 10.80 -12.08 -0.91
CA ARG A 256 9.64 -11.27 -1.31
C ARG A 256 8.70 -11.97 -2.32
N ARG A 257 8.85 -13.27 -2.49
CA ARG A 257 8.02 -14.09 -3.39
C ARG A 257 7.18 -15.09 -2.62
N SER A 258 7.77 -15.70 -1.61
CA SER A 258 7.11 -16.65 -0.71
C SER A 258 6.92 -16.01 0.66
N TRP A 259 5.70 -16.00 1.18
CA TRP A 259 5.35 -15.29 2.40
C TRP A 259 4.76 -16.23 3.45
N ASP A 260 5.34 -16.23 4.62
CA ASP A 260 4.89 -17.00 5.78
C ASP A 260 4.07 -16.14 6.72
N PHE A 261 2.87 -16.57 7.03
CA PHE A 261 2.01 -15.91 8.03
C PHE A 261 2.61 -16.05 9.44
N LYS A 262 2.69 -14.95 10.19
CA LYS A 262 3.27 -14.90 11.55
C LYS A 262 2.29 -14.54 12.64
N GLY A 263 1.09 -14.08 12.30
CA GLY A 263 0.06 -13.70 13.27
C GLY A 263 -0.39 -12.25 13.13
N GLU A 264 -0.82 -11.67 14.24
CA GLU A 264 -1.33 -10.29 14.31
C GLU A 264 -0.39 -9.39 15.10
N LEU A 265 -0.37 -8.10 14.77
CA LEU A 265 0.17 -7.09 15.67
C LEU A 265 -0.84 -6.80 16.77
N ASN A 266 -0.38 -6.92 18.02
CA ASN A 266 -1.16 -6.52 19.17
C ASN A 266 -0.73 -5.13 19.65
N PHE A 267 -1.69 -4.28 19.84
CA PHE A 267 -1.50 -2.98 20.48
C PHE A 267 -2.47 -2.84 21.65
N THR A 268 -1.99 -2.22 22.70
CA THR A 268 -2.70 -2.14 23.97
C THR A 268 -3.46 -0.83 24.15
N ASP A 269 -3.63 -0.05 23.07
CA ASP A 269 -4.42 1.17 23.16
C ASP A 269 -5.91 0.84 22.98
N PRO A 270 -6.72 0.98 24.05
CA PRO A 270 -8.14 0.68 24.00
C PRO A 270 -8.93 1.63 23.10
N THR A 271 -8.36 2.76 22.69
CA THR A 271 -9.07 3.74 21.85
C THR A 271 -9.26 3.26 20.42
N VAL A 272 -8.49 2.26 19.99
CA VAL A 272 -8.59 1.65 18.66
C VAL A 272 -9.34 0.32 18.66
N GLU A 273 -9.77 -0.17 19.82
CA GLU A 273 -10.56 -1.39 19.91
C GLU A 273 -11.93 -1.22 19.25
N GLY A 274 -12.38 -2.25 18.54
CA GLY A 274 -13.72 -2.29 17.93
C GLY A 274 -13.84 -1.59 16.58
N CYS A 275 -12.80 -1.05 16.02
CA CYS A 275 -12.80 -0.53 14.66
C CYS A 275 -13.14 -1.64 13.65
N TYR A 276 -13.87 -1.27 12.62
CA TYR A 276 -14.35 -2.21 11.59
C TYR A 276 -13.21 -2.85 10.81
N MET A 277 -12.18 -2.08 10.49
CA MET A 277 -11.02 -2.44 9.68
C MET A 277 -9.87 -1.51 10.05
N TYR A 278 -8.65 -1.95 9.83
CA TYR A 278 -7.46 -1.09 9.88
C TYR A 278 -6.90 -1.01 8.47
N GLU A 279 -7.26 0.08 7.75
CA GLU A 279 -6.86 0.29 6.36
C GLU A 279 -5.49 0.94 6.26
N CYS A 280 -4.77 0.68 5.17
CA CYS A 280 -3.48 1.29 4.83
C CYS A 280 -2.45 1.25 5.99
N PRO A 281 -2.24 0.09 6.67
CA PRO A 281 -1.29 0.02 7.75
C PRO A 281 0.13 0.28 7.22
N SER A 282 0.85 1.18 7.89
CA SER A 282 2.26 1.45 7.63
C SER A 282 3.03 1.32 8.93
N LEU A 283 3.92 0.33 9.03
CA LEU A 283 4.80 0.12 10.17
C LEU A 283 6.17 0.69 9.84
N LEU A 284 6.54 1.75 10.53
CA LEU A 284 7.74 2.52 10.28
C LEU A 284 8.63 2.53 11.52
N GLN A 285 9.94 2.65 11.32
CA GLN A 285 10.86 2.96 12.40
C GLN A 285 11.27 4.43 12.30
N LEU A 286 10.92 5.20 13.30
CA LEU A 286 11.19 6.64 13.36
C LEU A 286 12.07 6.96 14.57
N ARG A 287 12.93 7.96 14.41
CA ARG A 287 13.74 8.47 15.52
C ARG A 287 12.94 9.52 16.30
N ASP A 288 12.80 9.30 17.57
CA ASP A 288 12.27 10.29 18.50
C ASP A 288 13.31 11.43 18.65
N GLU A 289 12.97 12.62 18.19
CA GLU A 289 13.88 13.78 18.16
C GLU A 289 14.31 14.26 19.56
N VAL A 290 13.51 13.99 20.59
CA VAL A 290 13.81 14.39 21.96
C VAL A 290 14.76 13.43 22.66
N THR A 291 14.51 12.14 22.50
CA THR A 291 15.27 11.09 23.22
C THR A 291 16.39 10.47 22.36
N GLY A 292 16.38 10.69 21.04
CA GLY A 292 17.26 10.04 20.10
C GLY A 292 16.95 8.54 19.87
N THR A 293 15.91 8.01 20.52
CA THR A 293 15.57 6.59 20.50
C THR A 293 14.79 6.25 19.23
N LEU A 294 15.10 5.12 18.60
CA LEU A 294 14.27 4.55 17.53
C LEU A 294 12.99 3.99 18.11
N ARG A 295 11.89 4.28 17.45
CA ARG A 295 10.54 3.83 17.83
C ARG A 295 9.83 3.21 16.65
N ASP A 296 9.14 2.11 16.89
CA ASP A 296 8.20 1.56 15.93
C ASP A 296 6.89 2.33 16.02
N VAL A 297 6.45 2.81 14.87
CA VAL A 297 5.22 3.60 14.72
C VAL A 297 4.34 2.92 13.71
N LEU A 298 3.16 2.51 14.14
CA LEU A 298 2.12 1.96 13.27
C LEU A 298 1.11 3.08 12.96
N ILE A 299 0.93 3.35 11.68
CA ILE A 299 -0.06 4.31 11.17
C ILE A 299 -1.10 3.51 10.39
N PHE A 300 -2.37 3.77 10.62
CA PHE A 300 -3.48 3.17 9.86
C PHE A 300 -4.73 4.04 9.93
N SER A 301 -5.71 3.76 9.05
CA SER A 301 -7.05 4.36 9.07
C SER A 301 -8.04 3.36 9.69
N PRO A 302 -8.73 3.72 10.78
CA PRO A 302 -9.71 2.85 11.42
C PRO A 302 -11.06 2.81 10.70
#